data_793052eb98c2c188847a276a4d01b26a
#
_entry.id   793052eb98c2c188847a276a4d01b26a
#
_cell.length_a   1.000
_cell.length_b   1.000
_cell.length_c   1.000
_cell.angle_alpha   90.00
_cell.angle_beta   90.00
_cell.angle_gamma   90.00
#
_symmetry.space_group_name_H-M   'P 1'
#
loop_
_entity.id
_entity.type
_entity.pdbx_description
1 polymer ?
#
loop_
_entity_poly.entity_id
_entity_poly.type
_entity_poly.pdbx_seq_one_letter_code
_entity_poly.pdbx_strand_id
1 'polypeptide(L)'
;MIVFRALDPKSDKLVINLFIGRPSYPITVKRDQEEVFRRAAELINNKLQRYQTAYPNQGNEKLTAIALLDFAVMALKMEKDHETQPYADT
;
A
#
# COMPACT_ATOMS: atom_id res chain seq x y z
N MET A 1 17.84 -3.75 -8.79
CA MET A 1 17.71 -3.25 -8.48
C MET A 1 18.10 -2.36 -7.79
N ILE A 2 18.72 -1.95 -7.52
CA ILE A 2 18.79 -1.04 -7.06
C ILE A 2 19.05 -0.52 -5.98
N VAL A 3 19.21 -1.01 -5.33
CA VAL A 3 19.34 -0.65 -4.21
C VAL A 3 20.34 0.17 -3.75
N PHE A 4 21.48 0.12 -4.23
CA PHE A 4 22.48 0.84 -3.70
C PHE A 4 22.44 2.23 -3.93
N ARG A 5 21.67 2.65 -4.83
CA ARG A 5 21.56 3.96 -5.00
C ARG A 5 20.97 4.55 -3.86
N ALA A 6 20.16 3.87 -3.13
CA ALA A 6 19.49 4.37 -2.00
C ALA A 6 20.43 4.68 -0.90
N LEU A 7 21.62 4.21 -0.97
CA LEU A 7 22.55 4.47 0.07
C LEU A 7 23.39 5.69 -0.20
N ASP A 8 23.18 6.37 -1.31
CA ASP A 8 23.89 7.58 -1.59
C ASP A 8 23.47 8.64 -0.58
N PRO A 9 24.34 9.24 0.15
CA PRO A 9 23.94 10.21 1.17
C PRO A 9 23.28 11.43 0.58
N LYS A 10 23.49 11.71 -0.67
CA LYS A 10 22.84 12.84 -1.27
C LYS A 10 21.49 12.54 -1.79
N SER A 11 21.10 11.27 -1.79
CA SER A 11 19.81 10.91 -2.32
C SER A 11 18.78 10.99 -1.23
N ASP A 12 17.60 11.51 -1.54
CA ASP A 12 16.52 11.50 -0.60
C ASP A 12 15.63 10.28 -0.85
N LYS A 13 16.08 9.31 -1.63
CA LYS A 13 15.31 8.11 -1.90
C LYS A 13 16.04 6.90 -1.37
N LEU A 14 15.30 5.87 -1.08
CA LEU A 14 15.89 4.61 -0.66
C LEU A 14 15.00 3.47 -1.14
N VAL A 15 15.57 2.28 -1.15
CA VAL A 15 14.82 1.11 -1.53
C VAL A 15 14.52 0.35 -0.26
N ILE A 16 13.26 0.03 -0.05
CA ILE A 16 12.86 -0.77 1.10
C ILE A 16 12.16 -2.01 0.57
N ASN A 17 12.22 -3.07 1.34
CA ASN A 17 11.55 -4.30 0.97
C ASN A 17 10.27 -4.40 1.76
N LEU A 18 9.16 -4.52 1.05
CA LEU A 18 7.88 -4.62 1.70
C LEU A 18 7.28 -5.98 1.44
N PHE A 19 6.78 -6.62 2.49
CA PHE A 19 6.03 -7.83 2.30
C PHE A 19 4.59 -7.44 2.01
N ILE A 20 4.09 -7.92 0.89
CA ILE A 20 2.69 -7.73 0.55
C ILE A 20 2.17 -9.12 0.29
N GLY A 21 1.46 -9.66 1.26
CA GLY A 21 1.18 -11.06 1.30
C GLY A 21 2.44 -11.77 1.71
N ARG A 22 2.79 -12.84 1.05
CA ARG A 22 4.00 -13.56 1.37
C ARG A 22 5.23 -13.05 0.65
N PRO A 23 5.14 -12.66 -0.60
CA PRO A 23 6.34 -12.17 -1.28
C PRO A 23 6.78 -10.83 -0.77
N SER A 24 8.06 -10.55 -0.91
CA SER A 24 8.54 -9.21 -0.61
C SER A 24 8.92 -8.54 -1.91
N TYR A 25 8.73 -7.25 -1.95
CA TYR A 25 8.97 -6.46 -3.14
C TYR A 25 9.87 -5.29 -2.80
N PRO A 26 10.88 -5.03 -3.62
CA PRO A 26 11.70 -3.82 -3.40
C PRO A 26 10.96 -2.61 -3.96
N ILE A 27 10.82 -1.61 -3.15
CA ILE A 27 10.10 -0.41 -3.54
C ILE A 27 11.00 0.79 -3.28
N THR A 28 11.11 1.67 -4.24
CA THR A 28 11.89 2.89 -4.07
C THR A 28 10.97 3.97 -3.54
N VAL A 29 11.32 4.54 -2.41
CA VAL A 29 10.50 5.57 -1.78
C VAL A 29 11.37 6.72 -1.33
N LYS A 30 10.78 7.86 -1.10
CA LYS A 30 11.50 8.95 -0.49
C LYS A 30 11.68 8.64 0.98
N ARG A 31 12.78 9.12 1.54
CA ARG A 31 13.09 8.79 2.93
C ARG A 31 11.99 9.23 3.87
N ASP A 32 11.39 10.37 3.62
CA ASP A 32 10.37 10.86 4.53
C ASP A 32 9.04 10.14 4.32
N GLN A 33 8.95 9.23 3.33
CA GLN A 33 7.74 8.48 3.09
C GLN A 33 7.88 7.04 3.54
N GLU A 34 9.04 6.65 4.05
CA GLU A 34 9.28 5.25 4.36
C GLU A 34 8.25 4.69 5.33
N GLU A 35 7.95 5.42 6.37
CA GLU A 35 7.04 4.92 7.36
C GLU A 35 5.63 4.76 6.81
N VAL A 36 5.22 5.68 5.96
CA VAL A 36 3.90 5.59 5.36
C VAL A 36 3.78 4.32 4.52
N PHE A 37 4.83 4.01 3.75
CA PHE A 37 4.78 2.81 2.93
C PHE A 37 4.80 1.54 3.78
N ARG A 38 5.56 1.54 4.88
CA ARG A 38 5.58 0.38 5.75
C ARG A 38 4.22 0.17 6.41
N ARG A 39 3.59 1.25 6.81
CA ARG A 39 2.26 1.13 7.41
C ARG A 39 1.23 0.70 6.39
N ALA A 40 1.39 1.16 5.14
CA ALA A 40 0.47 0.74 4.09
C ALA A 40 0.56 -0.77 3.87
N ALA A 41 1.79 -1.31 3.87
CA ALA A 41 1.95 -2.75 3.72
C ALA A 41 1.30 -3.50 4.88
N GLU A 42 1.42 -2.97 6.09
CA GLU A 42 0.77 -3.59 7.23
C GLU A 42 -0.73 -3.60 7.08
N LEU A 43 -1.30 -2.50 6.61
CA LEU A 43 -2.75 -2.45 6.43
C LEU A 43 -3.21 -3.47 5.40
N ILE A 44 -2.44 -3.61 4.32
CA ILE A 44 -2.79 -4.57 3.30
C ILE A 44 -2.73 -5.98 3.88
N ASN A 45 -1.65 -6.30 4.59
CA ASN A 45 -1.48 -7.65 5.11
C ASN A 45 -2.53 -7.98 6.15
N ASN A 46 -2.90 -7.02 6.98
CA ASN A 46 -3.94 -7.24 7.96
C ASN A 46 -5.29 -7.49 7.30
N LYS A 47 -5.58 -6.76 6.23
CA LYS A 47 -6.84 -6.96 5.54
C LYS A 47 -6.87 -8.31 4.85
N LEU A 48 -5.76 -8.71 4.22
CA LEU A 48 -5.69 -10.01 3.58
C LEU A 48 -5.86 -11.11 4.58
N GLN A 49 -5.26 -10.97 5.76
CA GLN A 49 -5.38 -11.99 6.77
C GLN A 49 -6.81 -12.12 7.26
N ARG A 50 -7.50 -11.02 7.43
CA ARG A 50 -8.89 -11.06 7.85
C ARG A 50 -9.76 -11.74 6.80
N TYR A 51 -9.48 -11.47 5.53
CA TYR A 51 -10.26 -12.09 4.47
C TYR A 51 -9.96 -13.59 4.37
N GLN A 52 -8.71 -13.97 4.57
CA GLN A 52 -8.36 -15.38 4.55
C GLN A 52 -9.08 -16.13 5.67
N THR A 53 -9.22 -15.49 6.81
CA THR A 53 -9.93 -16.12 7.92
C THR A 53 -11.43 -16.17 7.64
N ALA A 54 -11.99 -15.12 7.09
CA ALA A 54 -13.43 -15.05 6.86
C ALA A 54 -13.85 -15.92 5.67
N TYR A 55 -12.98 -16.05 4.69
CA TYR A 55 -13.33 -16.77 3.47
C TYR A 55 -12.25 -17.79 3.13
N PRO A 56 -12.13 -18.82 3.94
CA PRO A 56 -11.00 -19.75 3.79
C PRO A 56 -11.03 -20.56 2.51
N ASN A 57 -12.19 -20.63 1.86
CA ASN A 57 -12.26 -21.41 0.63
C ASN A 57 -12.01 -20.61 -0.62
N GLN A 58 -11.66 -19.33 -0.49
CA GLN A 58 -11.41 -18.52 -1.66
C GLN A 58 -9.91 -18.48 -1.92
N GLY A 59 -9.54 -18.39 -3.19
CA GLY A 59 -8.14 -18.31 -3.54
C GLY A 59 -7.54 -16.96 -3.20
N ASN A 60 -6.22 -16.95 -3.02
CA ASN A 60 -5.54 -15.73 -2.65
C ASN A 60 -5.69 -14.64 -3.70
N GLU A 61 -5.76 -15.01 -4.95
CA GLU A 61 -5.90 -14.03 -5.99
C GLU A 61 -7.21 -13.28 -5.86
N LYS A 62 -8.28 -14.02 -5.54
CA LYS A 62 -9.58 -13.39 -5.39
C LYS A 62 -9.60 -12.50 -4.15
N LEU A 63 -9.01 -12.97 -3.05
CA LEU A 63 -8.99 -12.17 -1.84
C LEU A 63 -8.17 -10.91 -2.04
N THR A 64 -7.09 -10.99 -2.79
CA THR A 64 -6.28 -9.83 -3.09
C THR A 64 -7.09 -8.83 -3.91
N ALA A 65 -7.84 -9.31 -4.89
CA ALA A 65 -8.66 -8.41 -5.70
C ALA A 65 -9.72 -7.72 -4.85
N ILE A 66 -10.32 -8.44 -3.92
CA ILE A 66 -11.31 -7.84 -3.06
C ILE A 66 -10.68 -6.80 -2.15
N ALA A 67 -9.49 -7.09 -1.63
CA ALA A 67 -8.79 -6.14 -0.77
C ALA A 67 -8.45 -4.87 -1.54
N LEU A 68 -8.00 -5.02 -2.78
CA LEU A 68 -7.70 -3.86 -3.60
C LEU A 68 -8.96 -3.04 -3.85
N LEU A 69 -10.06 -3.69 -4.10
CA LEU A 69 -11.30 -2.99 -4.34
C LEU A 69 -11.72 -2.22 -3.09
N ASP A 70 -11.59 -2.82 -1.92
CA ASP A 70 -11.94 -2.15 -0.69
C ASP A 70 -11.08 -0.92 -0.46
N PHE A 71 -9.78 -1.02 -0.70
CA PHE A 71 -8.92 0.13 -0.53
C PHE A 71 -9.24 1.22 -1.55
N ALA A 72 -9.57 0.83 -2.78
CA ALA A 72 -9.92 1.81 -3.78
C ALA A 72 -11.22 2.52 -3.41
N VAL A 73 -12.19 1.78 -2.90
CA VAL A 73 -13.44 2.39 -2.47
C VAL A 73 -13.18 3.35 -1.33
N MET A 74 -12.34 2.96 -0.37
CA MET A 74 -12.01 3.86 0.72
C MET A 74 -11.34 5.12 0.23
N ALA A 75 -10.41 4.97 -0.71
CA ALA A 75 -9.71 6.12 -1.26
C ALA A 75 -10.69 7.06 -1.95
N LEU A 76 -11.63 6.51 -2.69
CA LEU A 76 -12.60 7.35 -3.38
C LEU A 76 -13.54 8.03 -2.40
N LYS A 77 -13.89 7.36 -1.32
CA LYS A 77 -14.73 7.98 -0.32
C LYS A 77 -14.01 9.11 0.38
N MET A 78 -12.74 8.92 0.68
CA MET A 78 -11.97 9.98 1.30
C MET A 78 -11.83 11.16 0.35
N GLU A 79 -11.65 10.87 -0.92
CA GLU A 79 -11.56 11.90 -1.90
C GLU A 79 -12.86 12.67 -1.99
N LYS A 80 -13.97 11.95 -1.91
CA LYS A 80 -15.25 12.59 -1.97
C LYS A 80 -15.48 13.46 -0.76
N ASP A 81 -15.04 13.02 0.41
CA ASP A 81 -15.14 13.85 1.59
C ASP A 81 -14.34 15.12 1.38
N HIS A 82 -13.19 15.02 0.71
CA HIS A 82 -12.42 16.22 0.44
C HIS A 82 -13.06 17.05 -0.64
N GLU A 83 -13.94 16.50 -1.41
CA GLU A 83 -14.58 17.25 -2.44
C GLU A 83 -15.53 18.27 -1.92
N THR A 84 -15.80 18.22 -0.66
CA THR A 84 -16.55 19.31 -0.10
C THR A 84 -15.67 20.53 -0.06
N GLN A 85 -14.37 20.37 -0.33
CA GLN A 85 -13.48 21.50 -0.38
C GLN A 85 -13.64 22.17 -1.73
N PRO A 86 -13.32 23.42 -1.81
CA PRO A 86 -13.53 24.13 -3.06
C PRO A 86 -12.78 23.56 -4.23
N TYR A 87 -11.64 22.95 -3.97
CA TYR A 87 -10.88 22.50 -5.09
C TYR A 87 -11.40 21.25 -5.63
N ALA A 88 -12.33 20.67 -4.96
CA ALA A 88 -12.67 19.36 -5.34
C ALA A 88 -13.44 19.27 -6.54
N ASP A 89 -13.90 20.35 -6.99
CA ASP A 89 -14.62 20.25 -8.10
C ASP A 89 -13.88 20.04 -9.25
N THR A 90 -12.72 19.94 -9.26
CA THR A 90 -12.04 19.74 -10.49
C THR A 90 -11.98 18.31 -10.91
#